data_bdc558be42b23c55f47ae73243db2660
#
_entry.id   bdc558be42b23c55f47ae73243db2660
#
_cell.length_a   1.000
_cell.length_b   1.000
_cell.length_c   1.000
_cell.angle_alpha   90.00
_cell.angle_beta   90.00
_cell.angle_gamma   90.00
#
_symmetry.space_group_name_H-M   'P 1'
#
loop_
_entity.id
_entity.type
_entity.pdbx_description
1 polymer ?
#
loop_
_entity_poly.entity_id
_entity_poly.type
_entity_poly.pdbx_seq_one_letter_code
_entity_poly.pdbx_strand_id
1 'polypeptide(L)'
;MNHPQIWPDALYLVRHGESAGNVAREAAMLAGEKMIDLDVRDVDVPLSKLGEQQSAALGRWFAELPADSKPNVILTSPYVRAKNTASIVAEAAGLSKDAYTLVVDERLREKEFGILDRLTKVGIQAYHPEQAEFRRLLGKFYHRPPGGESWCDVILRLRSAVEMISREYCAERVLLVCHSVVVLCMRYLLEHMTEDEILAIDRAEEIANCSVTKYRYDQDAMPAGC
;
A
#
# COMPACT_ATOMS: atom_id res chain seq x y z
N MET A 1 -19.97 13.54 27.55
CA MET A 1 -18.68 12.93 28.00
C MET A 1 -17.75 12.99 26.81
N ASN A 2 -16.59 13.65 26.91
CA ASN A 2 -15.61 13.60 25.83
C ASN A 2 -15.04 12.18 25.77
N HIS A 3 -15.37 11.43 24.73
CA HIS A 3 -14.70 10.18 24.47
C HIS A 3 -13.23 10.51 24.10
N PRO A 4 -12.24 9.80 24.68
CA PRO A 4 -10.87 10.03 24.31
C PRO A 4 -10.69 9.74 22.82
N GLN A 5 -9.90 10.57 22.14
CA GLN A 5 -9.53 10.31 20.75
C GLN A 5 -8.80 8.97 20.69
N ILE A 6 -9.25 8.08 19.81
CA ILE A 6 -8.67 6.74 19.60
C ILE A 6 -8.00 6.60 18.21
N TRP A 7 -7.92 7.70 17.43
CA TRP A 7 -7.36 7.72 16.09
C TRP A 7 -6.18 8.69 15.98
N PRO A 8 -5.25 8.48 15.04
CA PRO A 8 -4.26 9.47 14.64
C PRO A 8 -4.93 10.78 14.21
N ASP A 9 -4.27 11.91 14.42
CA ASP A 9 -4.68 13.21 13.88
C ASP A 9 -4.68 13.19 12.35
N ALA A 10 -3.70 12.50 11.77
CA ALA A 10 -3.62 12.28 10.34
C ALA A 10 -3.05 10.89 10.02
N LEU A 11 -3.61 10.26 8.99
CA LEU A 11 -3.08 9.04 8.40
C LEU A 11 -2.83 9.29 6.91
N TYR A 12 -1.58 9.13 6.49
CA TYR A 12 -1.14 9.24 5.10
C TYR A 12 -0.85 7.84 4.58
N LEU A 13 -1.63 7.35 3.62
CA LEU A 13 -1.36 6.09 2.90
C LEU A 13 -0.57 6.41 1.64
N VAL A 14 0.59 5.80 1.48
CA VAL A 14 1.49 6.02 0.36
C VAL A 14 1.83 4.70 -0.30
N ARG A 15 1.62 4.59 -1.62
CA ARG A 15 2.24 3.54 -2.41
C ARG A 15 3.72 3.85 -2.58
N HIS A 16 4.60 2.86 -2.45
CA HIS A 16 6.04 3.00 -2.71
C HIS A 16 6.34 3.66 -4.06
N GLY A 17 7.50 4.28 -4.22
CA GLY A 17 8.02 4.79 -5.48
C GLY A 17 8.15 3.69 -6.55
N GLU A 18 8.23 4.04 -7.82
CA GLU A 18 8.40 3.07 -8.89
C GLU A 18 9.55 2.10 -8.59
N SER A 19 9.32 0.81 -8.76
CA SER A 19 10.32 -0.24 -8.53
C SER A 19 10.83 -0.84 -9.84
N ALA A 20 11.98 -1.48 -9.80
CA ALA A 20 12.49 -2.28 -10.94
C ALA A 20 11.44 -3.33 -11.38
N GLY A 21 10.65 -3.86 -10.45
CA GLY A 21 9.55 -4.77 -10.74
C GLY A 21 8.38 -4.11 -11.50
N ASN A 22 8.06 -2.84 -11.21
CA ASN A 22 7.05 -2.11 -11.99
C ASN A 22 7.53 -1.94 -13.45
N VAL A 23 8.78 -1.53 -13.65
CA VAL A 23 9.39 -1.37 -14.99
C VAL A 23 9.41 -2.70 -15.75
N ALA A 24 9.89 -3.78 -15.11
CA ALA A 24 9.93 -5.09 -15.72
C ALA A 24 8.52 -5.62 -16.09
N ARG A 25 7.53 -5.40 -15.21
CA ARG A 25 6.14 -5.78 -15.47
C ARG A 25 5.57 -5.04 -16.68
N GLU A 26 5.78 -3.74 -16.76
CA GLU A 26 5.30 -2.92 -17.88
C GLU A 26 5.95 -3.38 -19.20
N ALA A 27 7.27 -3.57 -19.20
CA ALA A 27 8.00 -4.06 -20.36
C ALA A 27 7.48 -5.43 -20.82
N ALA A 28 7.28 -6.38 -19.89
CA ALA A 28 6.75 -7.71 -20.21
C ALA A 28 5.32 -7.65 -20.77
N MET A 29 4.47 -6.76 -20.23
CA MET A 29 3.10 -6.57 -20.72
C MET A 29 3.07 -5.97 -22.13
N LEU A 30 3.91 -4.98 -22.42
CA LEU A 30 4.01 -4.35 -23.74
C LEU A 30 4.57 -5.34 -24.79
N ALA A 31 5.51 -6.18 -24.42
CA ALA A 31 6.08 -7.21 -25.27
C ALA A 31 5.19 -8.47 -25.42
N GLY A 32 4.10 -8.57 -24.67
CA GLY A 32 3.26 -9.78 -24.67
C GLY A 32 3.92 -11.00 -24.06
N GLU A 33 4.96 -10.79 -23.22
CA GLU A 33 5.69 -11.84 -22.56
C GLU A 33 4.83 -12.56 -21.52
N LYS A 34 5.12 -13.84 -21.27
CA LYS A 34 4.40 -14.67 -20.30
C LYS A 34 4.89 -14.44 -18.87
N MET A 35 6.16 -14.08 -18.72
CA MET A 35 6.81 -13.88 -17.42
C MET A 35 7.43 -12.49 -17.33
N ILE A 36 7.44 -11.97 -16.12
CA ILE A 36 8.15 -10.75 -15.74
C ILE A 36 9.60 -11.15 -15.46
N ASP A 37 10.55 -10.53 -16.15
CA ASP A 37 11.98 -10.81 -16.02
C ASP A 37 12.52 -10.12 -14.75
N LEU A 38 12.69 -10.91 -13.69
CA LEU A 38 13.22 -10.48 -12.39
C LEU A 38 14.07 -11.58 -11.77
N ASP A 39 15.33 -11.29 -11.47
CA ASP A 39 16.27 -12.24 -10.87
C ASP A 39 16.19 -12.34 -9.34
N VAL A 40 15.50 -11.40 -8.69
CA VAL A 40 15.40 -11.28 -7.23
C VAL A 40 13.99 -11.61 -6.76
N ARG A 41 13.85 -12.02 -5.48
CA ARG A 41 12.52 -12.22 -4.87
C ARG A 41 11.77 -10.89 -4.83
N ASP A 42 10.43 -10.91 -4.87
CA ASP A 42 9.60 -9.69 -4.87
C ASP A 42 9.89 -8.79 -3.64
N VAL A 43 10.17 -9.38 -2.48
CA VAL A 43 10.52 -8.64 -1.27
C VAL A 43 11.82 -7.84 -1.42
N ASP A 44 12.75 -8.30 -2.24
CA ASP A 44 14.09 -7.72 -2.44
C ASP A 44 14.16 -6.76 -3.64
N VAL A 45 13.07 -6.60 -4.40
CA VAL A 45 13.01 -5.70 -5.57
C VAL A 45 13.24 -4.24 -5.15
N PRO A 46 14.30 -3.57 -5.68
CA PRO A 46 14.61 -2.18 -5.33
C PRO A 46 13.73 -1.18 -6.07
N LEU A 47 13.83 0.10 -5.66
CA LEU A 47 13.32 1.22 -6.45
C LEU A 47 14.07 1.34 -7.78
N SER A 48 13.38 1.87 -8.80
CA SER A 48 14.02 2.41 -9.99
C SER A 48 14.60 3.81 -9.68
N LYS A 49 15.42 4.36 -10.60
CA LYS A 49 15.88 5.76 -10.49
C LYS A 49 14.73 6.75 -10.45
N LEU A 50 13.67 6.49 -11.21
CA LEU A 50 12.46 7.31 -11.17
C LEU A 50 11.76 7.19 -9.81
N GLY A 51 11.68 5.98 -9.24
CA GLY A 51 11.10 5.76 -7.93
C GLY A 51 11.83 6.47 -6.79
N GLU A 52 13.16 6.57 -6.86
CA GLU A 52 13.96 7.38 -5.93
C GLU A 52 13.62 8.88 -6.07
N GLN A 53 13.51 9.39 -7.30
CA GLN A 53 13.13 10.78 -7.57
C GLN A 53 11.70 11.08 -7.11
N GLN A 54 10.75 10.18 -7.34
CA GLN A 54 9.37 10.29 -6.84
C GLN A 54 9.34 10.34 -5.31
N SER A 55 10.10 9.48 -4.65
CA SER A 55 10.19 9.44 -3.18
C SER A 55 10.79 10.74 -2.62
N ALA A 56 11.84 11.26 -3.24
CA ALA A 56 12.44 12.54 -2.86
C ALA A 56 11.48 13.72 -3.09
N ALA A 57 10.72 13.71 -4.19
CA ALA A 57 9.70 14.73 -4.47
C ALA A 57 8.59 14.72 -3.42
N LEU A 58 8.12 13.52 -3.04
CA LEU A 58 7.15 13.35 -1.96
C LEU A 58 7.70 13.88 -0.61
N GLY A 59 8.97 13.58 -0.30
CA GLY A 59 9.62 14.11 0.91
C GLY A 59 9.67 15.63 0.94
N ARG A 60 10.02 16.27 -0.18
CA ARG A 60 9.97 17.76 -0.29
C ARG A 60 8.56 18.30 -0.08
N TRP A 61 7.55 17.65 -0.62
CA TRP A 61 6.16 18.02 -0.36
C TRP A 61 5.82 17.96 1.14
N PHE A 62 6.26 16.92 1.86
CA PHE A 62 6.10 16.85 3.32
C PHE A 62 6.89 17.95 4.04
N ALA A 63 8.07 18.35 3.51
CA ALA A 63 8.86 19.45 4.09
C ALA A 63 8.11 20.79 4.09
N GLU A 64 7.27 21.02 3.06
CA GLU A 64 6.48 22.26 2.89
C GLU A 64 5.23 22.29 3.78
N LEU A 65 4.82 21.15 4.37
CA LEU A 65 3.66 21.11 5.25
C LEU A 65 3.95 21.86 6.57
N PRO A 66 2.91 22.42 7.21
CA PRO A 66 2.99 22.93 8.58
C PRO A 66 3.53 21.84 9.53
N ALA A 67 4.25 22.26 10.58
CA ALA A 67 4.90 21.33 11.50
C ALA A 67 3.92 20.35 12.18
N ASP A 68 2.70 20.79 12.46
CA ASP A 68 1.60 20.00 13.01
C ASP A 68 0.94 19.03 12.02
N SER A 69 1.33 19.12 10.74
CA SER A 69 0.85 18.21 9.68
C SER A 69 1.93 17.26 9.19
N LYS A 70 3.19 17.45 9.60
CA LYS A 70 4.29 16.53 9.23
C LYS A 70 4.14 15.20 9.97
N PRO A 71 4.41 14.06 9.31
CA PRO A 71 4.38 12.77 10.00
C PRO A 71 5.47 12.70 11.09
N ASN A 72 5.11 12.10 12.21
CA ASN A 72 6.02 11.78 13.32
C ASN A 72 6.05 10.28 13.66
N VAL A 73 5.25 9.49 12.93
CA VAL A 73 5.31 8.03 12.93
C VAL A 73 5.34 7.57 11.48
N ILE A 74 6.27 6.67 11.15
CA ILE A 74 6.37 6.05 9.83
C ILE A 74 6.24 4.54 9.99
N LEU A 75 5.16 3.98 9.44
CA LEU A 75 4.96 2.55 9.32
C LEU A 75 5.29 2.12 7.89
N THR A 76 6.10 1.10 7.72
CA THR A 76 6.49 0.65 6.38
C THR A 76 6.39 -0.86 6.23
N SER A 77 6.03 -1.28 5.01
CA SER A 77 6.16 -2.66 4.59
C SER A 77 7.62 -3.14 4.72
N PRO A 78 7.87 -4.44 4.99
CA PRO A 78 9.21 -5.01 5.03
C PRO A 78 9.91 -5.04 3.67
N TYR A 79 9.21 -4.80 2.56
CA TYR A 79 9.76 -4.86 1.21
C TYR A 79 10.75 -3.72 0.95
N VAL A 80 11.86 -4.03 0.28
CA VAL A 80 12.98 -3.09 0.05
C VAL A 80 12.49 -1.78 -0.56
N ARG A 81 11.64 -1.84 -1.59
CA ARG A 81 11.08 -0.66 -2.26
C ARG A 81 10.29 0.26 -1.33
N ALA A 82 9.52 -0.30 -0.39
CA ALA A 82 8.75 0.48 0.58
C ALA A 82 9.66 1.09 1.66
N LYS A 83 10.60 0.33 2.20
CA LYS A 83 11.59 0.83 3.18
C LYS A 83 12.44 1.96 2.58
N ASN A 84 12.91 1.80 1.35
CA ASN A 84 13.70 2.82 0.67
C ASN A 84 12.84 4.09 0.40
N THR A 85 11.59 3.93 -0.03
CA THR A 85 10.66 5.07 -0.16
C THR A 85 10.52 5.81 1.18
N ALA A 86 10.25 5.09 2.28
CA ALA A 86 10.10 5.68 3.61
C ALA A 86 11.35 6.44 4.05
N SER A 87 12.54 5.86 3.84
CA SER A 87 13.83 6.47 4.19
C SER A 87 14.09 7.75 3.39
N ILE A 88 13.92 7.71 2.05
CA ILE A 88 14.13 8.85 1.17
C ILE A 88 13.12 9.97 1.48
N VAL A 89 11.87 9.61 1.74
CA VAL A 89 10.83 10.58 2.15
C VAL A 89 11.21 11.28 3.45
N ALA A 90 11.62 10.53 4.48
CA ALA A 90 12.00 11.10 5.77
C ALA A 90 13.21 12.04 5.64
N GLU A 91 14.23 11.64 4.88
CA GLU A 91 15.42 12.45 4.62
C GLU A 91 15.07 13.74 3.87
N ALA A 92 14.34 13.64 2.76
CA ALA A 92 13.95 14.79 1.93
C ALA A 92 12.94 15.72 2.62
N ALA A 93 12.16 15.20 3.58
CA ALA A 93 11.27 16.00 4.44
C ALA A 93 12.03 16.73 5.56
N GLY A 94 13.34 16.49 5.71
CA GLY A 94 14.15 17.08 6.77
C GLY A 94 13.78 16.56 8.16
N LEU A 95 13.22 15.36 8.28
CA LEU A 95 12.91 14.74 9.56
C LEU A 95 14.19 14.20 10.18
N SER A 96 14.59 14.74 11.34
CA SER A 96 15.69 14.13 12.10
C SER A 96 15.29 12.74 12.63
N LYS A 97 16.26 11.84 12.79
CA LYS A 97 15.98 10.48 13.28
C LYS A 97 15.31 10.44 14.64
N ASP A 98 15.49 11.48 15.46
CA ASP A 98 14.86 11.61 16.76
C ASP A 98 13.46 12.25 16.70
N ALA A 99 13.03 12.74 15.52
CA ALA A 99 11.76 13.41 15.33
C ALA A 99 10.63 12.49 14.89
N TYR A 100 10.93 11.22 14.58
CA TYR A 100 9.92 10.25 14.17
C TYR A 100 10.25 8.83 14.61
N THR A 101 9.20 8.02 14.80
CA THR A 101 9.31 6.59 15.04
C THR A 101 9.16 5.85 13.71
N LEU A 102 10.14 4.99 13.37
CA LEU A 102 10.06 4.11 12.20
C LEU A 102 9.81 2.67 12.62
N VAL A 103 8.72 2.10 12.14
CA VAL A 103 8.33 0.71 12.41
C VAL A 103 8.15 -0.05 11.09
N VAL A 104 8.76 -1.22 11.00
CA VAL A 104 8.53 -2.16 9.90
C VAL A 104 7.46 -3.15 10.34
N ASP A 105 6.36 -3.24 9.58
CA ASP A 105 5.23 -4.09 9.90
C ASP A 105 4.94 -5.05 8.73
N GLU A 106 5.06 -6.36 8.97
CA GLU A 106 4.84 -7.41 7.97
C GLU A 106 3.38 -7.46 7.46
N ARG A 107 2.42 -6.93 8.22
CA ARG A 107 1.02 -6.82 7.78
C ARG A 107 0.83 -5.86 6.60
N LEU A 108 1.83 -4.99 6.35
CA LEU A 108 1.83 -4.02 5.25
C LEU A 108 2.48 -4.54 3.97
N ARG A 109 2.95 -5.83 3.94
CA ARG A 109 3.51 -6.44 2.74
C ARG A 109 2.50 -6.44 1.58
N GLU A 110 3.00 -6.51 0.34
CA GLU A 110 2.09 -6.62 -0.81
C GLU A 110 1.30 -7.94 -0.75
N LYS A 111 0.24 -8.00 -1.52
CA LYS A 111 -0.55 -9.22 -1.72
C LYS A 111 0.33 -10.32 -2.31
N GLU A 112 0.33 -11.48 -1.69
CA GLU A 112 1.03 -12.66 -2.22
C GLU A 112 0.32 -13.22 -3.45
N PHE A 113 1.06 -13.45 -4.53
CA PHE A 113 0.52 -14.02 -5.76
C PHE A 113 0.71 -15.54 -5.86
N GLY A 114 1.49 -16.15 -4.94
CA GLY A 114 1.72 -17.59 -4.90
C GLY A 114 2.26 -18.13 -6.22
N ILE A 115 1.67 -19.22 -6.75
CA ILE A 115 2.10 -19.82 -8.03
C ILE A 115 1.94 -18.89 -9.25
N LEU A 116 1.22 -17.77 -9.11
CA LEU A 116 1.03 -16.78 -10.16
C LEU A 116 2.05 -15.64 -10.10
N ASP A 117 2.98 -15.69 -9.14
CA ASP A 117 4.03 -14.67 -9.03
C ASP A 117 4.83 -14.58 -10.33
N ARG A 118 5.21 -13.35 -10.71
CA ARG A 118 5.91 -13.01 -11.95
C ARG A 118 5.20 -13.42 -13.26
N LEU A 119 3.97 -13.86 -13.23
CA LEU A 119 3.21 -14.14 -14.44
C LEU A 119 2.42 -12.92 -14.90
N THR A 120 2.49 -12.64 -16.21
CA THR A 120 1.57 -11.72 -16.87
C THR A 120 0.20 -12.39 -17.05
N LYS A 121 -0.80 -11.63 -17.49
CA LYS A 121 -2.13 -12.22 -17.83
C LYS A 121 -1.99 -13.31 -18.90
N VAL A 122 -1.11 -13.10 -19.90
CA VAL A 122 -0.82 -14.08 -20.96
C VAL A 122 -0.15 -15.32 -20.35
N GLY A 123 0.79 -15.12 -19.43
CA GLY A 123 1.45 -16.20 -18.72
C GLY A 123 0.49 -17.02 -17.86
N ILE A 124 -0.39 -16.38 -17.10
CA ILE A 124 -1.41 -17.07 -16.31
C ILE A 124 -2.31 -17.94 -17.22
N GLN A 125 -2.79 -17.37 -18.33
CA GLN A 125 -3.61 -18.11 -19.26
C GLN A 125 -2.86 -19.29 -19.91
N ALA A 126 -1.55 -19.17 -20.14
CA ALA A 126 -0.74 -20.22 -20.77
C ALA A 126 -0.32 -21.33 -19.82
N TYR A 127 0.02 -20.99 -18.56
CA TYR A 127 0.61 -21.95 -17.62
C TYR A 127 -0.37 -22.43 -16.53
N HIS A 128 -1.39 -21.62 -16.21
CA HIS A 128 -2.39 -21.88 -15.17
C HIS A 128 -3.79 -21.49 -15.64
N PRO A 129 -4.30 -22.04 -16.75
CA PRO A 129 -5.61 -21.68 -17.29
C PRO A 129 -6.75 -21.94 -16.28
N GLU A 130 -6.59 -22.96 -15.42
CA GLU A 130 -7.53 -23.23 -14.34
C GLU A 130 -7.62 -22.08 -13.33
N GLN A 131 -6.51 -21.39 -13.05
CA GLN A 131 -6.50 -20.22 -12.15
C GLN A 131 -7.14 -19.01 -12.81
N ALA A 132 -6.97 -18.83 -14.12
CA ALA A 132 -7.69 -17.80 -14.88
C ALA A 132 -9.19 -18.03 -14.82
N GLU A 133 -9.65 -19.28 -14.97
CA GLU A 133 -11.07 -19.65 -14.86
C GLU A 133 -11.61 -19.48 -13.44
N PHE A 134 -10.89 -19.95 -12.40
CA PHE A 134 -11.30 -19.71 -11.01
C PHE A 134 -11.44 -18.22 -10.70
N ARG A 135 -10.50 -17.40 -11.20
CA ARG A 135 -10.60 -15.96 -11.01
C ARG A 135 -11.81 -15.35 -11.74
N ARG A 136 -12.19 -15.88 -12.89
CA ARG A 136 -13.41 -15.48 -13.62
C ARG A 136 -14.68 -15.84 -12.85
N LEU A 137 -14.72 -17.03 -12.25
CA LEU A 137 -15.88 -17.55 -11.52
C LEU A 137 -16.05 -16.88 -10.13
N LEU A 138 -14.95 -16.75 -9.37
CA LEU A 138 -14.96 -16.24 -8.01
C LEU A 138 -14.85 -14.72 -7.92
N GLY A 139 -14.44 -14.05 -9.01
CA GLY A 139 -14.12 -12.63 -9.00
C GLY A 139 -12.72 -12.33 -8.42
N LYS A 140 -12.21 -11.14 -8.72
CA LYS A 140 -10.89 -10.67 -8.26
C LYS A 140 -10.77 -10.59 -6.74
N PHE A 141 -11.86 -10.30 -6.06
CA PHE A 141 -11.92 -10.06 -4.63
C PHE A 141 -11.72 -11.35 -3.81
N TYR A 142 -12.36 -12.43 -4.23
CA TYR A 142 -12.35 -13.72 -3.50
C TYR A 142 -11.32 -14.72 -4.04
N HIS A 143 -10.85 -14.55 -5.28
CA HIS A 143 -9.89 -15.48 -5.86
C HIS A 143 -8.57 -15.49 -5.08
N ARG A 144 -8.20 -16.67 -4.56
CA ARG A 144 -6.94 -16.96 -3.86
C ARG A 144 -6.14 -17.95 -4.71
N PRO A 145 -5.02 -17.54 -5.32
CA PRO A 145 -4.15 -18.50 -5.99
C PRO A 145 -3.45 -19.41 -4.98
N PRO A 146 -3.10 -20.66 -5.33
CA PRO A 146 -2.34 -21.55 -4.46
C PRO A 146 -1.05 -20.87 -3.95
N GLY A 147 -0.84 -20.90 -2.63
CA GLY A 147 0.29 -20.23 -1.98
C GLY A 147 0.20 -18.71 -1.93
N GLY A 148 -0.93 -18.12 -2.35
CA GLY A 148 -1.14 -16.68 -2.35
C GLY A 148 -2.29 -16.21 -1.47
N GLU A 149 -2.65 -14.94 -1.60
CA GLU A 149 -3.73 -14.26 -0.88
C GLU A 149 -4.87 -13.84 -1.82
N SER A 150 -6.11 -13.87 -1.35
CA SER A 150 -7.22 -13.08 -1.91
C SER A 150 -7.18 -11.65 -1.36
N TRP A 151 -8.04 -10.77 -1.88
CA TRP A 151 -8.22 -9.45 -1.24
C TRP A 151 -8.80 -9.57 0.16
N CYS A 152 -9.69 -10.56 0.40
CA CYS A 152 -10.22 -10.83 1.74
C CYS A 152 -9.12 -11.18 2.75
N ASP A 153 -8.07 -11.91 2.34
CA ASP A 153 -6.94 -12.24 3.22
C ASP A 153 -6.12 -11.00 3.56
N VAL A 154 -5.87 -10.13 2.57
CA VAL A 154 -5.19 -8.85 2.78
C VAL A 154 -6.01 -7.97 3.73
N ILE A 155 -7.33 -7.83 3.50
CA ILE A 155 -8.25 -7.08 4.37
C ILE A 155 -8.20 -7.63 5.80
N LEU A 156 -8.21 -8.94 5.97
CA LEU A 156 -8.19 -9.58 7.29
C LEU A 156 -6.93 -9.20 8.09
N ARG A 157 -5.74 -9.27 7.48
CA ARG A 157 -4.50 -8.85 8.17
C ARG A 157 -4.43 -7.34 8.40
N LEU A 158 -5.00 -6.53 7.49
CA LEU A 158 -5.03 -5.08 7.63
C LEU A 158 -5.99 -4.61 8.73
N ARG A 159 -7.07 -5.37 9.04
CA ARG A 159 -7.93 -5.05 10.20
C ARG A 159 -7.13 -4.98 11.50
N SER A 160 -6.22 -5.93 11.71
CA SER A 160 -5.35 -5.91 12.91
C SER A 160 -4.32 -4.77 12.88
N ALA A 161 -3.85 -4.36 11.69
CA ALA A 161 -2.99 -3.19 11.56
C ALA A 161 -3.74 -1.90 11.88
N VAL A 162 -4.96 -1.74 11.35
CA VAL A 162 -5.84 -0.58 11.65
C VAL A 162 -6.15 -0.50 13.14
N GLU A 163 -6.47 -1.63 13.78
CA GLU A 163 -6.72 -1.68 15.23
C GLU A 163 -5.48 -1.28 16.04
N MET A 164 -4.29 -1.75 15.67
CA MET A 164 -3.04 -1.34 16.32
C MET A 164 -2.79 0.17 16.12
N ILE A 165 -2.96 0.68 14.89
CA ILE A 165 -2.78 2.11 14.59
C ILE A 165 -3.70 2.97 15.48
N SER A 166 -4.96 2.57 15.62
CA SER A 166 -5.93 3.30 16.44
C SER A 166 -5.57 3.33 17.94
N ARG A 167 -4.95 2.26 18.46
CA ARG A 167 -4.60 2.16 19.90
C ARG A 167 -3.25 2.77 20.25
N GLU A 168 -2.25 2.60 19.38
CA GLU A 168 -0.87 2.92 19.71
C GLU A 168 -0.45 4.31 19.23
N TYR A 169 -1.12 4.85 18.21
CA TYR A 169 -0.74 6.11 17.58
C TYR A 169 -1.87 7.16 17.66
N CYS A 170 -2.59 7.19 18.78
CA CYS A 170 -3.59 8.20 19.09
C CYS A 170 -2.99 9.61 19.05
N ALA A 171 -3.65 10.55 18.37
CA ALA A 171 -3.21 11.93 18.17
C ALA A 171 -1.84 12.10 17.46
N GLU A 172 -1.31 11.04 16.87
CA GLU A 172 -0.08 11.08 16.08
C GLU A 172 -0.39 11.34 14.58
N ARG A 173 0.64 11.63 13.80
CA ARG A 173 0.55 11.81 12.35
C ARG A 173 1.31 10.67 11.69
N VAL A 174 0.56 9.67 11.26
CA VAL A 174 1.08 8.40 10.77
C VAL A 174 1.26 8.45 9.26
N LEU A 175 2.47 8.21 8.77
CA LEU A 175 2.78 7.91 7.39
C LEU A 175 2.92 6.40 7.21
N LEU A 176 2.09 5.81 6.36
CA LEU A 176 2.10 4.40 6.04
C LEU A 176 2.60 4.20 4.61
N VAL A 177 3.78 3.58 4.45
CA VAL A 177 4.38 3.30 3.14
C VAL A 177 4.20 1.83 2.78
N CYS A 178 3.41 1.58 1.75
CA CYS A 178 2.99 0.23 1.38
C CYS A 178 2.83 0.05 -0.14
N HIS A 179 1.87 -0.73 -0.58
CA HIS A 179 1.70 -1.22 -1.95
C HIS A 179 0.29 -0.93 -2.47
N SER A 180 0.10 -1.11 -3.78
CA SER A 180 -1.15 -0.77 -4.47
C SER A 180 -2.37 -1.47 -3.88
N VAL A 181 -2.32 -2.81 -3.72
CA VAL A 181 -3.46 -3.56 -3.16
C VAL A 181 -3.69 -3.21 -1.69
N VAL A 182 -2.61 -2.95 -0.94
CA VAL A 182 -2.71 -2.54 0.48
C VAL A 182 -3.40 -1.18 0.60
N VAL A 183 -3.05 -0.19 -0.23
CA VAL A 183 -3.74 1.11 -0.25
C VAL A 183 -5.23 0.92 -0.53
N LEU A 184 -5.59 0.13 -1.54
CA LEU A 184 -6.99 -0.14 -1.87
C LEU A 184 -7.73 -0.84 -0.73
N CYS A 185 -7.14 -1.88 -0.13
CA CYS A 185 -7.75 -2.59 0.99
C CYS A 185 -7.86 -1.72 2.26
N MET A 186 -6.92 -0.81 2.50
CA MET A 186 -7.03 0.20 3.57
C MET A 186 -8.18 1.16 3.30
N ARG A 187 -8.33 1.64 2.07
CA ARG A 187 -9.47 2.47 1.67
C ARG A 187 -10.79 1.74 1.86
N TYR A 188 -10.88 0.48 1.43
CA TYR A 188 -12.06 -0.36 1.66
C TYR A 188 -12.46 -0.38 3.15
N LEU A 189 -11.49 -0.54 4.05
CA LEU A 189 -11.73 -0.57 5.49
C LEU A 189 -12.14 0.79 6.07
N LEU A 190 -11.41 1.84 5.72
CA LEU A 190 -11.56 3.17 6.32
C LEU A 190 -12.76 3.95 5.75
N GLU A 191 -13.10 3.72 4.49
CA GLU A 191 -14.20 4.36 3.80
C GLU A 191 -15.48 3.50 3.80
N HIS A 192 -15.47 2.34 4.47
CA HIS A 192 -16.60 1.40 4.57
C HIS A 192 -17.20 1.02 3.21
N MET A 193 -16.32 0.81 2.22
CA MET A 193 -16.71 0.49 0.85
C MET A 193 -17.30 -0.91 0.72
N THR A 194 -18.14 -1.07 -0.28
CA THR A 194 -18.58 -2.39 -0.80
C THR A 194 -17.51 -2.99 -1.73
N GLU A 195 -17.66 -4.27 -2.05
CA GLU A 195 -16.81 -4.96 -3.04
C GLU A 195 -16.87 -4.26 -4.41
N ASP A 196 -18.07 -3.91 -4.87
CA ASP A 196 -18.26 -3.29 -6.17
C ASP A 196 -17.58 -1.92 -6.27
N GLU A 197 -17.64 -1.11 -5.21
CA GLU A 197 -17.02 0.22 -5.15
C GLU A 197 -15.50 0.12 -5.23
N ILE A 198 -14.86 -0.73 -4.41
CA ILE A 198 -13.41 -0.83 -4.43
C ILE A 198 -12.88 -1.46 -5.72
N LEU A 199 -13.61 -2.43 -6.29
CA LEU A 199 -13.27 -3.01 -7.59
C LEU A 199 -13.50 -2.03 -8.75
N ALA A 200 -14.46 -1.11 -8.64
CA ALA A 200 -14.64 -0.04 -9.61
C ALA A 200 -13.43 0.92 -9.63
N ILE A 201 -12.93 1.31 -8.46
CA ILE A 201 -11.73 2.13 -8.33
C ILE A 201 -10.51 1.42 -8.92
N ASP A 202 -10.28 0.15 -8.57
CA ASP A 202 -9.17 -0.66 -9.09
C ASP A 202 -9.22 -0.87 -10.62
N ARG A 203 -10.41 -0.83 -11.23
CA ARG A 203 -10.57 -0.89 -12.70
C ARG A 203 -10.35 0.45 -13.39
N ALA A 204 -10.72 1.53 -12.71
CA ALA A 204 -10.68 2.87 -13.30
C ALA A 204 -9.26 3.41 -13.41
N GLU A 205 -8.44 3.20 -12.37
CA GLU A 205 -7.10 3.76 -12.32
C GLU A 205 -6.18 2.93 -11.40
N GLU A 206 -4.93 2.75 -11.83
CA GLU A 206 -3.90 2.18 -10.96
C GLU A 206 -3.47 3.24 -9.93
N ILE A 207 -3.37 2.83 -8.66
CA ILE A 207 -2.81 3.70 -7.61
C ILE A 207 -1.40 4.12 -8.01
N ALA A 208 -1.17 5.40 -8.30
CA ALA A 208 0.12 5.88 -8.78
C ALA A 208 1.23 5.72 -7.72
N ASN A 209 2.47 5.50 -8.17
CA ASN A 209 3.64 5.45 -7.28
C ASN A 209 3.81 6.78 -6.55
N CYS A 210 4.13 6.74 -5.26
CA CYS A 210 4.21 7.91 -4.37
C CYS A 210 2.92 8.74 -4.27
N SER A 211 1.76 8.21 -4.72
CA SER A 211 0.47 8.86 -4.46
C SER A 211 0.15 8.84 -2.97
N VAL A 212 -0.57 9.86 -2.51
CA VAL A 212 -0.96 10.04 -1.11
C VAL A 212 -2.48 10.02 -0.99
N THR A 213 -3.01 9.09 -0.18
CA THR A 213 -4.38 9.15 0.33
C THR A 213 -4.31 9.62 1.78
N LYS A 214 -4.96 10.74 2.11
CA LYS A 214 -4.89 11.35 3.44
C LYS A 214 -6.24 11.26 4.14
N TYR A 215 -6.22 10.79 5.38
CA TYR A 215 -7.33 10.87 6.33
C TYR A 215 -6.97 11.81 7.46
N ARG A 216 -7.94 12.56 7.95
CA ARG A 216 -7.81 13.38 9.15
C ARG A 216 -8.89 12.99 10.14
N TYR A 217 -8.51 12.95 11.41
CA TYR A 217 -9.49 12.83 12.47
C TYR A 217 -10.33 14.12 12.55
N ASP A 218 -11.63 13.97 12.57
CA ASP A 218 -12.57 15.06 12.77
C ASP A 218 -13.46 14.70 13.96
N GLN A 219 -13.29 15.45 15.05
CA GLN A 219 -14.04 15.22 16.29
C GLN A 219 -15.53 15.51 16.12
N ASP A 220 -15.88 16.41 15.20
CA ASP A 220 -17.26 16.84 14.95
C ASP A 220 -17.99 15.93 13.95
N ALA A 221 -17.25 15.10 13.21
CA ALA A 221 -17.80 14.15 12.22
C ALA A 221 -18.28 12.82 12.82
N MET A 222 -18.30 12.68 14.16
CA MET A 222 -18.82 11.48 14.81
C MET A 222 -20.30 11.29 14.48
N PRO A 223 -20.71 10.12 13.94
CA PRO A 223 -22.12 9.87 13.70
C PRO A 223 -22.87 9.98 15.03
N ALA A 224 -23.91 10.79 15.06
CA ALA A 224 -24.81 10.88 16.20
C ALA A 224 -25.44 9.50 16.40
N GLY A 225 -24.95 8.74 17.39
CA GLY A 225 -25.56 7.47 17.81
C GLY A 225 -24.69 6.22 17.62
N CYS A 226 -23.52 6.15 18.23
CA CYS A 226 -22.90 4.90 18.67
C CYS A 226 -22.88 4.87 20.19
#